data_7f776aeb885e1dd559ba864a9e8132fb
#
_entry.id   7f776aeb885e1dd559ba864a9e8132fb
#
_cell.length_a   1.000
_cell.length_b   1.000
_cell.length_c   1.000
_cell.angle_alpha   90.00
_cell.angle_beta   90.00
_cell.angle_gamma   90.00
#
_symmetry.space_group_name_H-M   'P 1'
#
loop_
_entity.id
_entity.type
_entity.pdbx_description
1 polymer ?
#
loop_
_entity_poly.entity_id
_entity_poly.type
_entity_poly.pdbx_seq_one_letter_code
_entity_poly.pdbx_strand_id
1 'polypeptide(L)'
;MTVNKLALISSVALLSVCFNSTVFAAQSIQKVKIELAGEADQPMKIVVDSAPIKAGNVVFDVTNSAIGTDHEMVLVKLASADSALTPDPKTHRIDESKLKSLGEVAGLKAGDTGKLKVKLVPGEYALICNHKSHYELGMAIRFTVVQ
;
A
#
# COMPACT_ATOMS: atom_id res chain seq x y z
N MET A 1 -83.69 16.77 32.12
CA MET A 1 -82.51 17.58 31.74
C MET A 1 -81.28 16.74 31.88
N THR A 2 -80.78 16.20 30.76
CA THR A 2 -79.64 15.27 30.73
C THR A 2 -78.48 15.96 30.06
N VAL A 3 -77.41 16.24 30.78
CA VAL A 3 -76.20 16.87 30.26
C VAL A 3 -75.20 15.78 29.83
N ASN A 4 -74.93 15.70 28.53
CA ASN A 4 -73.88 14.85 27.94
C ASN A 4 -72.51 15.49 28.13
N LYS A 5 -71.63 14.79 28.83
CA LYS A 5 -70.19 15.12 28.89
C LYS A 5 -69.45 14.50 27.72
N LEU A 6 -68.96 15.37 26.84
CA LEU A 6 -68.07 14.99 25.72
C LEU A 6 -66.68 14.88 26.26
N ALA A 7 -66.06 13.68 26.18
CA ALA A 7 -64.70 13.46 26.55
C ALA A 7 -63.83 13.66 25.33
N LEU A 8 -62.91 14.67 25.38
CA LEU A 8 -61.82 14.85 24.37
C LEU A 8 -60.70 13.87 24.66
N ILE A 9 -60.44 12.96 23.71
CA ILE A 9 -59.27 12.09 23.73
C ILE A 9 -58.17 12.79 22.92
N SER A 10 -57.17 13.30 23.64
CA SER A 10 -55.97 13.92 23.03
C SER A 10 -54.98 12.82 22.67
N SER A 11 -54.84 12.51 21.37
CA SER A 11 -53.84 11.56 20.87
C SER A 11 -52.52 12.27 20.75
N VAL A 12 -51.54 11.92 21.61
CA VAL A 12 -50.14 12.35 21.51
C VAL A 12 -49.44 11.38 20.57
N ALA A 13 -49.12 11.85 19.37
CA ALA A 13 -48.28 11.11 18.43
C ALA A 13 -46.82 11.26 18.85
N LEU A 14 -46.19 10.20 19.34
CA LEU A 14 -44.73 10.14 19.53
C LEU A 14 -44.02 9.97 18.15
N LEU A 15 -43.37 11.04 17.70
CA LEU A 15 -42.44 10.94 16.58
C LEU A 15 -41.14 10.30 17.09
N SER A 16 -40.90 9.02 16.73
CA SER A 16 -39.62 8.37 16.93
C SER A 16 -38.62 8.85 15.86
N VAL A 17 -37.71 9.72 16.24
CA VAL A 17 -36.59 10.12 15.40
C VAL A 17 -35.52 9.04 15.48
N CYS A 18 -35.41 8.21 14.43
CA CYS A 18 -34.30 7.26 14.28
C CYS A 18 -33.03 8.02 13.91
N PHE A 19 -32.12 8.23 14.85
CA PHE A 19 -30.76 8.68 14.57
C PHE A 19 -29.98 7.53 13.91
N ASN A 20 -29.82 7.60 12.59
CA ASN A 20 -28.87 6.74 11.89
C ASN A 20 -27.45 7.23 12.22
N SER A 21 -26.83 6.63 13.23
CA SER A 21 -25.40 6.84 13.51
C SER A 21 -24.58 6.13 12.44
N THR A 22 -24.07 6.88 11.46
CA THR A 22 -23.04 6.39 10.55
C THR A 22 -21.76 6.17 11.34
N VAL A 23 -21.48 4.94 11.71
CA VAL A 23 -20.19 4.56 12.28
C VAL A 23 -19.14 4.65 11.17
N PHE A 24 -18.36 5.72 11.16
CA PHE A 24 -17.14 5.77 10.36
C PHE A 24 -16.17 4.73 10.94
N ALA A 25 -16.07 3.58 10.28
CA ALA A 25 -15.02 2.62 10.61
C ALA A 25 -13.67 3.30 10.35
N ALA A 26 -12.87 3.48 11.39
CA ALA A 26 -11.50 3.94 11.26
C ALA A 26 -10.76 2.94 10.35
N GLN A 27 -10.28 3.39 9.19
CA GLN A 27 -9.52 2.55 8.28
C GLN A 27 -8.23 2.11 9.00
N SER A 28 -8.13 0.83 9.27
CA SER A 28 -6.92 0.24 9.86
C SER A 28 -5.74 0.44 8.91
N ILE A 29 -4.59 0.84 9.46
CA ILE A 29 -3.35 0.95 8.71
C ILE A 29 -2.70 -0.43 8.68
N GLN A 30 -2.48 -1.00 7.49
CA GLN A 30 -1.70 -2.21 7.34
C GLN A 30 -0.22 -1.86 7.33
N LYS A 31 0.56 -2.51 8.18
CA LYS A 31 2.03 -2.43 8.18
C LYS A 31 2.59 -3.64 7.46
N VAL A 32 3.51 -3.39 6.54
CA VAL A 32 4.19 -4.41 5.74
C VAL A 32 5.68 -4.19 5.88
N LYS A 33 6.41 -5.20 6.34
CA LYS A 33 7.86 -5.13 6.44
C LYS A 33 8.49 -5.57 5.14
N ILE A 34 9.46 -4.79 4.69
CA ILE A 34 10.23 -5.05 3.49
C ILE A 34 11.69 -5.18 3.89
N GLU A 35 12.32 -6.24 3.45
CA GLU A 35 13.76 -6.43 3.54
C GLU A 35 14.37 -6.35 2.15
N LEU A 36 15.38 -5.49 2.02
CA LEU A 36 16.21 -5.33 0.83
C LEU A 36 17.53 -6.03 1.11
N ALA A 37 17.85 -7.10 0.39
CA ALA A 37 19.01 -7.94 0.68
C ALA A 37 19.79 -8.31 -0.56
N GLY A 38 21.11 -8.47 -0.39
CA GLY A 38 22.07 -8.88 -1.41
C GLY A 38 23.21 -7.90 -1.55
N GLU A 39 24.30 -8.37 -2.16
CA GLU A 39 25.52 -7.61 -2.41
C GLU A 39 25.71 -7.43 -3.92
N ALA A 40 26.55 -6.47 -4.32
CA ALA A 40 26.70 -6.03 -5.71
C ALA A 40 27.07 -7.14 -6.72
N ASP A 41 27.65 -8.24 -6.27
CA ASP A 41 28.14 -9.36 -7.10
C ASP A 41 27.33 -10.65 -6.90
N GLN A 42 26.20 -10.60 -6.16
CA GLN A 42 25.40 -11.75 -5.81
C GLN A 42 23.92 -11.54 -6.14
N PRO A 43 23.12 -12.62 -6.18
CA PRO A 43 21.68 -12.49 -6.33
C PRO A 43 21.06 -11.58 -5.27
N MET A 44 20.27 -10.63 -5.73
CA MET A 44 19.57 -9.66 -4.88
C MET A 44 18.10 -10.01 -4.75
N LYS A 45 17.47 -9.59 -3.64
CA LYS A 45 16.06 -9.87 -3.42
C LYS A 45 15.37 -8.78 -2.61
N ILE A 46 14.08 -8.67 -2.84
CA ILE A 46 13.15 -7.96 -1.97
C ILE A 46 12.29 -9.02 -1.27
N VAL A 47 12.25 -8.99 0.05
CA VAL A 47 11.41 -9.88 0.85
C VAL A 47 10.26 -9.08 1.46
N VAL A 48 9.04 -9.62 1.36
CA VAL A 48 7.82 -9.05 1.93
C VAL A 48 7.30 -10.01 3.00
N ASP A 49 7.11 -9.52 4.22
CA ASP A 49 6.71 -10.36 5.38
C ASP A 49 5.22 -10.69 5.42
N SER A 50 4.41 -9.94 4.71
CA SER A 50 2.95 -10.02 4.81
C SER A 50 2.29 -10.13 3.43
N ALA A 51 1.54 -11.21 3.22
CA ALA A 51 0.64 -11.38 2.09
C ALA A 51 -0.69 -11.97 2.60
N PRO A 52 -1.84 -11.60 2.04
CA PRO A 52 -2.05 -10.61 0.99
C PRO A 52 -1.99 -9.15 1.50
N ILE A 53 -1.56 -8.22 0.65
CA ILE A 53 -1.68 -6.78 0.91
C ILE A 53 -3.09 -6.35 0.53
N LYS A 54 -3.79 -5.69 1.46
CA LYS A 54 -5.16 -5.21 1.25
C LYS A 54 -5.19 -3.76 0.79
N ALA A 55 -6.24 -3.40 0.06
CA ALA A 55 -6.52 -2.02 -0.30
C ALA A 55 -6.76 -1.16 0.96
N GLY A 56 -6.30 0.09 0.93
CA GLY A 56 -6.41 1.01 2.06
C GLY A 56 -5.09 1.69 2.37
N ASN A 57 -4.96 2.19 3.60
CA ASN A 57 -3.74 2.82 4.06
C ASN A 57 -2.69 1.76 4.44
N VAL A 58 -1.54 1.82 3.76
CA VAL A 58 -0.42 0.89 3.95
C VAL A 58 0.82 1.68 4.35
N VAL A 59 1.59 1.12 5.27
CA VAL A 59 2.93 1.60 5.62
C VAL A 59 3.91 0.48 5.32
N PHE A 60 4.80 0.70 4.37
CA PHE A 60 5.96 -0.15 4.14
C PHE A 60 7.07 0.29 5.08
N ASP A 61 7.47 -0.58 5.99
CA ASP A 61 8.64 -0.44 6.86
C ASP A 61 9.81 -1.15 6.16
N VAL A 62 10.75 -0.39 5.61
CA VAL A 62 11.81 -0.89 4.73
C VAL A 62 13.13 -0.94 5.48
N THR A 63 13.84 -2.05 5.39
CA THR A 63 15.18 -2.23 5.95
C THR A 63 16.13 -2.69 4.87
N ASN A 64 17.28 -2.05 4.72
CA ASN A 64 18.39 -2.56 3.95
C ASN A 64 19.25 -3.47 4.84
N SER A 65 19.19 -4.79 4.62
CA SER A 65 19.95 -5.79 5.38
C SER A 65 21.28 -6.18 4.72
N ALA A 66 21.69 -5.50 3.65
CA ALA A 66 23.00 -5.68 3.06
C ALA A 66 24.12 -5.25 4.03
N ILE A 67 25.35 -5.73 3.81
CA ILE A 67 26.53 -5.39 4.61
C ILE A 67 27.25 -4.16 4.05
N GLY A 68 27.30 -4.03 2.72
CA GLY A 68 28.05 -2.97 2.05
C GLY A 68 27.36 -2.34 0.83
N THR A 69 26.17 -2.81 0.47
CA THR A 69 25.48 -2.34 -0.74
C THR A 69 24.31 -1.42 -0.40
N ASP A 70 24.24 -0.28 -1.08
CA ASP A 70 23.13 0.66 -0.98
C ASP A 70 21.94 0.13 -1.80
N HIS A 71 20.74 0.28 -1.25
CA HIS A 71 19.49 -0.13 -1.90
C HIS A 71 18.44 0.97 -1.85
N GLU A 72 17.41 0.80 -2.66
CA GLU A 72 16.17 1.59 -2.63
C GLU A 72 14.96 0.70 -2.86
N MET A 73 13.80 1.18 -2.49
CA MET A 73 12.53 0.54 -2.80
C MET A 73 11.64 1.52 -3.55
N VAL A 74 11.35 1.26 -4.82
CA VAL A 74 10.40 2.01 -5.62
C VAL A 74 9.11 1.20 -5.73
N LEU A 75 7.97 1.79 -5.34
CA LEU A 75 6.65 1.19 -5.47
C LEU A 75 6.01 1.59 -6.80
N VAL A 76 5.75 0.63 -7.65
CA VAL A 76 5.20 0.83 -9.00
C VAL A 76 3.82 0.20 -9.11
N LYS A 77 2.84 0.95 -9.64
CA LYS A 77 1.55 0.38 -10.05
C LYS A 77 1.65 -0.14 -11.48
N LEU A 78 1.31 -1.41 -11.68
CA LEU A 78 1.31 -2.07 -12.98
C LEU A 78 -0.07 -1.98 -13.65
N ALA A 79 -0.11 -2.00 -14.97
CA ALA A 79 -1.35 -2.08 -15.74
C ALA A 79 -1.96 -3.51 -15.66
N SER A 80 -1.10 -4.53 -15.62
CA SER A 80 -1.46 -5.95 -15.47
C SER A 80 -0.30 -6.71 -14.80
N ALA A 81 -0.54 -7.95 -14.38
CA ALA A 81 0.49 -8.83 -13.81
C ALA A 81 1.66 -9.06 -14.78
N ASP A 82 1.39 -9.08 -16.09
CA ASP A 82 2.38 -9.32 -17.14
C ASP A 82 3.04 -8.05 -17.67
N SER A 83 2.76 -6.86 -17.09
CA SER A 83 3.37 -5.61 -17.53
C SER A 83 4.88 -5.71 -17.50
N ALA A 84 5.55 -5.46 -18.64
CA ALA A 84 7.00 -5.51 -18.72
C ALA A 84 7.63 -4.32 -17.97
N LEU A 85 8.65 -4.63 -17.18
CA LEU A 85 9.58 -3.66 -16.60
C LEU A 85 10.94 -3.93 -17.23
N THR A 86 11.32 -3.15 -18.23
CA THR A 86 12.50 -3.41 -19.04
C THR A 86 13.59 -2.40 -18.73
N PRO A 87 14.74 -2.83 -18.19
CA PRO A 87 15.88 -1.97 -18.01
C PRO A 87 16.45 -1.47 -19.33
N ASP A 88 16.93 -0.26 -19.37
CA ASP A 88 17.70 0.27 -20.47
C ASP A 88 19.08 -0.42 -20.52
N PRO A 89 19.49 -0.98 -21.67
CA PRO A 89 20.73 -1.77 -21.77
C PRO A 89 22.03 -0.95 -21.60
N LYS A 90 21.94 0.39 -21.62
CA LYS A 90 23.10 1.26 -21.41
C LYS A 90 23.25 1.69 -19.97
N THR A 91 22.14 1.97 -19.31
CA THR A 91 22.14 2.46 -17.92
C THR A 91 21.94 1.34 -16.91
N HIS A 92 21.42 0.18 -17.33
CA HIS A 92 21.02 -0.95 -16.48
C HIS A 92 20.02 -0.52 -15.40
N ARG A 93 19.13 0.42 -15.75
CA ARG A 93 18.04 0.94 -14.91
C ARG A 93 16.75 0.99 -15.71
N ILE A 94 15.63 0.90 -15.01
CA ILE A 94 14.33 1.15 -15.62
C ILE A 94 14.13 2.66 -15.71
N ASP A 95 13.62 3.13 -16.85
CA ASP A 95 13.25 4.55 -17.02
C ASP A 95 12.03 4.90 -16.17
N GLU A 96 12.26 5.53 -15.04
CA GLU A 96 11.21 5.87 -14.08
C GLU A 96 10.17 6.84 -14.62
N SER A 97 10.52 7.64 -15.62
CA SER A 97 9.56 8.55 -16.28
C SER A 97 8.42 7.79 -16.98
N LYS A 98 8.62 6.51 -17.28
CA LYS A 98 7.64 5.58 -17.87
C LYS A 98 6.90 4.75 -16.83
N LEU A 99 7.28 4.85 -15.56
CA LEU A 99 6.65 4.11 -14.47
C LEU A 99 5.51 4.91 -13.85
N LYS A 100 4.48 4.21 -13.43
CA LYS A 100 3.50 4.77 -12.50
C LYS A 100 4.01 4.55 -11.06
N SER A 101 5.06 5.28 -10.69
CA SER A 101 5.56 5.27 -9.31
C SER A 101 4.54 5.89 -8.36
N LEU A 102 4.35 5.27 -7.20
CA LEU A 102 3.52 5.75 -6.10
C LEU A 102 4.35 6.25 -4.91
N GLY A 103 5.66 6.26 -5.05
CA GLY A 103 6.63 6.70 -4.07
C GLY A 103 7.77 5.70 -3.90
N GLU A 104 8.75 6.13 -3.14
CA GLU A 104 9.97 5.37 -2.94
C GLU A 104 10.55 5.57 -1.53
N VAL A 105 11.45 4.69 -1.16
CA VAL A 105 12.39 4.86 -0.05
C VAL A 105 13.78 4.74 -0.65
N ALA A 106 14.39 5.89 -0.93
CA ALA A 106 15.66 5.98 -1.63
C ALA A 106 16.85 6.10 -0.67
N GLY A 107 18.05 5.80 -1.19
CA GLY A 107 19.33 6.09 -0.55
C GLY A 107 19.57 5.34 0.76
N LEU A 108 18.99 4.16 0.94
CA LEU A 108 19.22 3.34 2.12
C LEU A 108 20.61 2.70 2.04
N LYS A 109 21.49 3.13 2.91
CA LYS A 109 22.79 2.46 3.13
C LYS A 109 22.60 1.15 3.87
N ALA A 110 23.63 0.32 3.89
CA ALA A 110 23.65 -0.92 4.66
C ALA A 110 23.22 -0.66 6.13
N GLY A 111 22.22 -1.39 6.59
CA GLY A 111 21.63 -1.26 7.93
C GLY A 111 20.59 -0.15 8.09
N ASP A 112 20.41 0.73 7.10
CA ASP A 112 19.42 1.80 7.19
C ASP A 112 17.99 1.29 7.08
N THR A 113 17.08 2.09 7.62
CA THR A 113 15.64 1.85 7.55
C THR A 113 14.91 3.07 7.03
N GLY A 114 13.78 2.85 6.36
CA GLY A 114 12.91 3.91 5.88
C GLY A 114 11.45 3.51 5.87
N LYS A 115 10.57 4.46 5.55
CA LYS A 115 9.12 4.21 5.53
C LYS A 115 8.47 4.88 4.33
N LEU A 116 7.58 4.16 3.67
CA LEU A 116 6.67 4.70 2.67
C LEU A 116 5.23 4.54 3.16
N LYS A 117 4.52 5.66 3.28
CA LYS A 117 3.08 5.69 3.60
C LYS A 117 2.31 5.94 2.33
N VAL A 118 1.38 5.06 1.99
CA VAL A 118 0.63 5.14 0.73
C VAL A 118 -0.80 4.62 0.93
N LYS A 119 -1.72 5.12 0.11
CA LYS A 119 -3.07 4.54 -0.01
C LYS A 119 -3.11 3.69 -1.28
N LEU A 120 -3.28 2.38 -1.11
CA LEU A 120 -3.38 1.42 -2.21
C LEU A 120 -4.83 1.16 -2.59
N VAL A 121 -5.06 0.92 -3.87
CA VAL A 121 -6.33 0.41 -4.43
C VAL A 121 -6.09 -0.98 -5.00
N PRO A 122 -7.12 -1.81 -5.18
CA PRO A 122 -6.94 -3.13 -5.78
C PRO A 122 -6.24 -3.06 -7.13
N GLY A 123 -5.39 -4.03 -7.42
CA GLY A 123 -4.65 -4.13 -8.68
C GLY A 123 -3.25 -4.71 -8.51
N GLU A 124 -2.49 -4.66 -9.59
CA GLU A 124 -1.15 -5.23 -9.69
C GLU A 124 -0.07 -4.20 -9.40
N TYR A 125 0.96 -4.61 -8.69
CA TYR A 125 2.05 -3.76 -8.23
C TYR A 125 3.39 -4.48 -8.32
N ALA A 126 4.45 -3.70 -8.29
CA ALA A 126 5.81 -4.18 -8.08
C ALA A 126 6.55 -3.30 -7.07
N LEU A 127 7.44 -3.94 -6.32
CA LEU A 127 8.54 -3.28 -5.63
C LEU A 127 9.81 -3.59 -6.41
N ILE A 128 10.61 -2.59 -6.67
CA ILE A 128 11.88 -2.74 -7.39
C ILE A 128 12.98 -1.94 -6.68
N CYS A 129 14.21 -2.36 -6.82
CA CYS A 129 15.38 -1.52 -6.62
C CYS A 129 15.89 -1.10 -8.00
N ASN A 130 15.95 0.20 -8.25
CA ASN A 130 16.36 0.74 -9.54
C ASN A 130 17.80 1.25 -9.54
N HIS A 131 18.62 0.88 -8.56
CA HIS A 131 20.07 1.02 -8.65
C HIS A 131 20.60 0.25 -9.85
N LYS A 132 21.70 0.74 -10.44
CA LYS A 132 22.30 0.13 -11.64
C LYS A 132 22.47 -1.38 -11.45
N SER A 133 21.90 -2.17 -12.36
CA SER A 133 21.90 -3.62 -12.43
C SER A 133 21.14 -4.36 -11.32
N HIS A 134 20.66 -3.71 -10.25
CA HIS A 134 20.00 -4.41 -9.13
C HIS A 134 18.72 -5.13 -9.55
N TYR A 135 17.91 -4.49 -10.41
CA TYR A 135 16.73 -5.13 -10.97
C TYR A 135 17.08 -6.40 -11.76
N GLU A 136 18.14 -6.36 -12.58
CA GLU A 136 18.59 -7.48 -13.40
C GLU A 136 19.17 -8.61 -12.55
N LEU A 137 19.71 -8.30 -11.37
CA LEU A 137 20.19 -9.26 -10.37
C LEU A 137 19.06 -9.86 -9.51
N GLY A 138 17.80 -9.56 -9.84
CA GLY A 138 16.62 -10.16 -9.19
C GLY A 138 15.97 -9.29 -8.13
N MET A 139 16.38 -8.03 -7.97
CA MET A 139 15.82 -7.17 -6.94
C MET A 139 14.49 -6.56 -7.34
N ALA A 140 13.50 -7.42 -7.50
CA ALA A 140 12.12 -7.09 -7.81
C ALA A 140 11.16 -8.13 -7.27
N ILE A 141 9.96 -7.70 -6.87
CA ILE A 141 8.85 -8.57 -6.54
C ILE A 141 7.54 -7.97 -7.04
N ARG A 142 6.66 -8.82 -7.56
CA ARG A 142 5.29 -8.45 -7.96
C ARG A 142 4.30 -8.94 -6.92
N PHE A 143 3.24 -8.19 -6.72
CA PHE A 143 2.17 -8.56 -5.81
C PHE A 143 0.83 -7.96 -6.25
N THR A 144 -0.25 -8.62 -5.83
CA THR A 144 -1.61 -8.14 -6.04
C THR A 144 -2.15 -7.51 -4.76
N VAL A 145 -2.72 -6.32 -4.88
CA VAL A 145 -3.50 -5.69 -3.80
C VAL A 145 -4.95 -6.13 -3.96
N VAL A 146 -5.48 -6.75 -2.92
CA VAL A 146 -6.87 -7.26 -2.87
C VAL A 146 -7.79 -6.31 -2.09
N GLN A 147 -9.11 -6.55 -2.18
CA GLN A 147 -10.13 -5.80 -1.42
C GLN A 147 -9.95 -5.99 0.09
#